data_9dbecdb35236a007ec83ec0a53b9724a
#
_entry.id   9dbecdb35236a007ec83ec0a53b9724a
#
_cell.length_a   1.000
_cell.length_b   1.000
_cell.length_c   1.000
_cell.angle_alpha   90.00
_cell.angle_beta   90.00
_cell.angle_gamma   90.00
#
_symmetry.space_group_name_H-M   'P 1'
#
loop_
_entity.id
_entity.type
_entity.pdbx_description
1 polymer ?
#
loop_
_entity_poly.entity_id
_entity_poly.type
_entity_poly.pdbx_seq_one_letter_code
_entity_poly.pdbx_strand_id
1 'polypeptide(L)'
;MSMRKGANLPVQAPAVRAVVGWRSGAGVPDAGGSALLLVNGKVRDDNDFVFYNQPAHPAGAVRHEGKATAGNQVTDTVFVDLGRVEPSIVAPAAPAAPVRLTKVTLTRQAPTVSLTKQGGRSGSLRVNLNWSMRSLGKRGLFGKQKTAHPPDLDLDLCCLYEHVDGRKGIVHPIGGSFGALDRPPYIMLNGDDRTGANEAGENLVINLDHTDKFRRILIFASIYAGATSFAGFDAVATLFPQHGAPIEMRLDECTVMARAAALFLIENINGELVVRRESRYIVQAPGQYRNDAVDAAYNWGIKWVTVPGKS
;
A
#
# COMPACT_ATOMS: atom_id res chain seq x y z
N MET A 1 -14.00 27.70 10.13
CA MET A 1 -14.18 26.42 10.89
C MET A 1 -13.18 25.43 10.33
N SER A 2 -12.34 24.84 11.15
CA SER A 2 -11.35 23.84 10.69
C SER A 2 -11.88 22.44 10.98
N MET A 3 -11.89 21.57 9.98
CA MET A 3 -12.32 20.17 10.12
C MET A 3 -11.11 19.23 10.10
N ARG A 4 -11.13 18.21 10.96
CA ARG A 4 -10.14 17.12 10.89
C ARG A 4 -10.58 16.12 9.83
N LYS A 5 -9.62 15.41 9.21
CA LYS A 5 -9.89 14.31 8.26
C LYS A 5 -10.86 13.30 8.91
N GLY A 6 -11.95 12.98 8.20
CA GLY A 6 -12.99 12.05 8.67
C GLY A 6 -13.99 12.64 9.69
N ALA A 7 -13.93 13.95 9.96
CA ALA A 7 -14.92 14.59 10.81
C ALA A 7 -16.22 14.87 10.05
N ASN A 8 -17.36 14.70 10.73
CA ASN A 8 -18.67 15.07 10.24
C ASN A 8 -19.10 16.40 10.87
N LEU A 9 -19.72 17.25 10.08
CA LEU A 9 -20.30 18.49 10.54
C LEU A 9 -21.81 18.51 10.17
N PRO A 10 -22.73 18.60 11.15
CA PRO A 10 -24.12 18.85 10.84
C PRO A 10 -24.25 20.27 10.31
N VAL A 11 -24.91 20.39 9.17
CA VAL A 11 -25.11 21.68 8.52
C VAL A 11 -26.57 22.08 8.63
N GLN A 12 -26.84 23.18 9.34
CA GLN A 12 -28.16 23.81 9.46
C GLN A 12 -28.23 25.05 8.56
N ALA A 13 -28.20 24.83 7.25
CA ALA A 13 -28.28 25.88 6.26
C ALA A 13 -29.07 25.39 5.03
N PRO A 14 -29.74 26.25 4.27
CA PRO A 14 -30.44 25.80 3.07
C PRO A 14 -29.50 25.39 1.94
N ALA A 15 -28.27 25.84 1.96
CA ALA A 15 -27.25 25.48 0.97
C ALA A 15 -25.84 25.62 1.55
N VAL A 16 -24.88 24.90 0.96
CA VAL A 16 -23.46 24.87 1.35
C VAL A 16 -22.55 25.03 0.15
N ARG A 17 -21.44 25.73 0.30
CA ARG A 17 -20.29 25.67 -0.58
C ARG A 17 -19.11 25.04 0.14
N ALA A 18 -18.65 23.90 -0.34
CA ALA A 18 -17.39 23.30 0.06
C ALA A 18 -16.28 23.83 -0.86
N VAL A 19 -15.30 24.51 -0.28
CA VAL A 19 -14.17 25.10 -1.02
C VAL A 19 -12.89 24.41 -0.60
N VAL A 20 -12.19 23.82 -1.56
CA VAL A 20 -10.83 23.30 -1.41
C VAL A 20 -9.86 24.33 -1.94
N GLY A 21 -8.91 24.76 -1.13
CA GLY A 21 -7.91 25.75 -1.54
C GLY A 21 -6.48 25.21 -1.40
N TRP A 22 -5.63 25.50 -2.39
CA TRP A 22 -4.19 25.16 -2.36
C TRP A 22 -3.35 26.20 -3.08
N ARG A 23 -2.04 26.13 -2.89
CA ARG A 23 -1.10 26.96 -3.64
C ARG A 23 -0.57 26.17 -4.83
N SER A 24 -0.70 26.71 -6.04
CA SER A 24 -0.09 26.15 -7.24
C SER A 24 1.37 26.56 -7.36
N GLY A 25 2.21 25.69 -7.95
CA GLY A 25 3.63 25.97 -8.19
C GLY A 25 4.31 24.79 -8.87
N ALA A 26 5.55 24.96 -9.27
CA ALA A 26 6.32 23.89 -9.89
C ALA A 26 6.46 22.69 -8.90
N GLY A 27 6.07 21.50 -9.34
CA GLY A 27 6.09 20.28 -8.54
C GLY A 27 4.95 20.13 -7.51
N VAL A 28 4.02 21.08 -7.44
CA VAL A 28 2.81 20.96 -6.61
C VAL A 28 1.72 20.26 -7.41
N PRO A 29 1.20 19.10 -6.95
CA PRO A 29 0.12 18.43 -7.65
C PRO A 29 -1.16 19.28 -7.64
N ASP A 30 -1.90 19.19 -8.74
CA ASP A 30 -3.22 19.79 -8.82
C ASP A 30 -4.21 19.03 -7.93
N ALA A 31 -5.16 19.76 -7.35
CA ALA A 31 -6.22 19.19 -6.52
C ALA A 31 -7.59 19.51 -7.11
N GLY A 32 -8.61 18.77 -6.69
CA GLY A 32 -9.98 19.00 -7.13
C GLY A 32 -10.98 18.64 -6.04
N GLY A 33 -12.07 19.40 -5.99
CA GLY A 33 -13.23 19.10 -5.17
C GLY A 33 -14.19 18.15 -5.90
N SER A 34 -14.76 17.21 -5.15
CA SER A 34 -15.83 16.36 -5.66
C SER A 34 -16.85 16.08 -4.55
N ALA A 35 -18.07 15.75 -4.94
CA ALA A 35 -19.10 15.31 -4.02
C ALA A 35 -19.60 13.92 -4.39
N LEU A 36 -19.81 13.10 -3.35
CA LEU A 36 -20.47 11.81 -3.43
C LEU A 36 -21.78 11.88 -2.65
N LEU A 37 -22.88 11.59 -3.30
CA LEU A 37 -24.17 11.47 -2.66
C LEU A 37 -24.36 10.04 -2.18
N LEU A 38 -24.68 9.87 -0.92
CA LEU A 38 -24.73 8.54 -0.30
C LEU A 38 -26.13 8.24 0.22
N VAL A 39 -26.68 7.07 -0.12
CA VAL A 39 -27.85 6.48 0.49
C VAL A 39 -27.43 5.30 1.32
N ASN A 40 -27.68 5.31 2.62
CA ASN A 40 -27.22 4.29 3.56
C ASN A 40 -25.70 4.03 3.49
N GLY A 41 -24.90 5.11 3.29
CA GLY A 41 -23.47 5.04 3.22
C GLY A 41 -22.88 4.49 1.90
N LYS A 42 -23.70 4.35 0.85
CA LYS A 42 -23.29 3.84 -0.47
C LYS A 42 -23.71 4.79 -1.57
N VAL A 43 -22.89 4.92 -2.61
CA VAL A 43 -23.23 5.54 -3.90
C VAL A 43 -24.20 4.61 -4.64
N ARG A 44 -25.28 5.12 -5.21
CA ARG A 44 -26.29 4.32 -5.93
C ARG A 44 -25.83 3.99 -7.35
N ASP A 45 -25.33 5.01 -8.05
CA ASP A 45 -24.84 4.92 -9.42
C ASP A 45 -23.89 6.10 -9.72
N ASP A 46 -23.39 6.16 -10.95
CA ASP A 46 -22.43 7.20 -11.38
C ASP A 46 -22.99 8.62 -11.30
N ASN A 47 -24.31 8.83 -11.35
CA ASN A 47 -24.92 10.15 -11.23
C ASN A 47 -24.73 10.76 -9.83
N ASP A 48 -24.55 9.93 -8.82
CA ASP A 48 -24.28 10.37 -7.44
C ASP A 48 -22.85 10.88 -7.22
N PHE A 49 -22.01 10.89 -8.27
CA PHE A 49 -20.64 11.41 -8.21
C PHE A 49 -20.53 12.70 -9.04
N VAL A 50 -20.39 13.85 -8.36
CA VAL A 50 -20.25 15.18 -8.97
C VAL A 50 -18.80 15.64 -8.88
N PHE A 51 -18.20 15.96 -10.02
CA PHE A 51 -16.81 16.38 -10.18
C PHE A 51 -16.62 17.14 -11.50
N TYR A 52 -15.40 17.52 -11.87
CA TYR A 52 -15.12 18.39 -13.02
C TYR A 52 -15.63 17.84 -14.38
N ASN A 53 -15.67 16.52 -14.59
CA ASN A 53 -16.20 15.90 -15.81
C ASN A 53 -17.70 15.61 -15.76
N GLN A 54 -18.27 15.59 -14.57
CA GLN A 54 -19.71 15.46 -14.32
C GLN A 54 -20.12 16.59 -13.36
N PRO A 55 -20.27 17.84 -13.87
CA PRO A 55 -20.32 19.01 -13.02
C PRO A 55 -21.66 19.22 -12.31
N ALA A 56 -22.67 18.40 -12.55
CA ALA A 56 -23.97 18.53 -11.88
C ALA A 56 -24.64 17.18 -11.70
N HIS A 57 -25.28 17.01 -10.54
CA HIS A 57 -26.20 15.91 -10.32
C HIS A 57 -27.49 16.13 -11.11
N PRO A 58 -28.11 15.10 -11.74
CA PRO A 58 -29.31 15.24 -12.55
C PRO A 58 -30.47 15.95 -11.85
N ALA A 59 -30.66 15.77 -10.55
CA ALA A 59 -31.66 16.48 -9.76
C ALA A 59 -31.31 17.96 -9.49
N GLY A 60 -30.14 18.44 -9.92
CA GLY A 60 -29.71 19.84 -9.77
C GLY A 60 -29.38 20.28 -8.33
N ALA A 61 -29.41 19.35 -7.39
CA ALA A 61 -29.12 19.64 -5.96
C ALA A 61 -27.64 19.87 -5.69
N VAL A 62 -26.76 19.25 -6.46
CA VAL A 62 -25.31 19.34 -6.29
C VAL A 62 -24.65 19.72 -7.60
N ARG A 63 -23.71 20.66 -7.55
CA ARG A 63 -22.95 21.09 -8.73
C ARG A 63 -21.51 21.44 -8.36
N HIS A 64 -20.59 21.09 -9.21
CA HIS A 64 -19.20 21.52 -9.21
C HIS A 64 -19.13 22.90 -9.89
N GLU A 65 -18.74 23.93 -9.15
CA GLU A 65 -18.69 25.30 -9.66
C GLU A 65 -17.36 25.60 -10.39
N GLY A 66 -16.41 24.68 -10.33
CA GLY A 66 -15.12 24.78 -11.00
C GLY A 66 -14.03 25.44 -10.16
N LYS A 67 -12.87 25.61 -10.82
CA LYS A 67 -11.69 26.21 -10.25
C LYS A 67 -11.63 27.71 -10.45
N ALA A 68 -11.19 28.46 -9.44
CA ALA A 68 -10.83 29.85 -9.52
C ALA A 68 -9.37 30.04 -9.10
N THR A 69 -8.63 30.91 -9.82
CA THR A 69 -7.21 31.18 -9.55
C THR A 69 -7.00 32.65 -9.26
N ALA A 70 -6.31 32.95 -8.15
CA ALA A 70 -5.89 34.28 -7.75
C ALA A 70 -4.40 34.26 -7.41
N GLY A 71 -3.56 34.73 -8.33
CA GLY A 71 -2.11 34.60 -8.21
C GLY A 71 -1.67 33.14 -8.18
N ASN A 72 -0.99 32.71 -7.11
CA ASN A 72 -0.61 31.31 -6.90
C ASN A 72 -1.63 30.51 -6.06
N GLN A 73 -2.74 31.12 -5.67
CA GLN A 73 -3.78 30.45 -4.91
C GLN A 73 -4.87 29.94 -5.86
N VAL A 74 -5.18 28.67 -5.77
CA VAL A 74 -6.25 28.01 -6.54
C VAL A 74 -7.29 27.51 -5.55
N THR A 75 -8.56 27.70 -5.92
CA THR A 75 -9.69 27.12 -5.18
C THR A 75 -10.54 26.30 -6.13
N ASP A 76 -11.16 25.26 -5.62
CA ASP A 76 -12.16 24.47 -6.32
C ASP A 76 -13.39 24.34 -5.44
N THR A 77 -14.58 24.50 -6.03
CA THR A 77 -15.81 24.68 -5.26
C THR A 77 -16.89 23.70 -5.69
N VAL A 78 -17.50 23.06 -4.70
CA VAL A 78 -18.72 22.27 -4.88
C VAL A 78 -19.86 22.94 -4.10
N PHE A 79 -20.96 23.19 -4.78
CA PHE A 79 -22.19 23.73 -4.21
C PHE A 79 -23.20 22.62 -3.96
N VAL A 80 -23.88 22.67 -2.82
CA VAL A 80 -24.97 21.76 -2.46
C VAL A 80 -26.17 22.55 -1.99
N ASP A 81 -27.31 22.42 -2.68
CA ASP A 81 -28.59 22.91 -2.25
C ASP A 81 -29.31 21.85 -1.40
N LEU A 82 -29.22 21.98 -0.09
CA LEU A 82 -29.76 21.01 0.86
C LEU A 82 -31.29 20.93 0.82
N GLY A 83 -31.98 22.00 0.33
CA GLY A 83 -33.42 21.97 0.16
C GLY A 83 -33.89 21.14 -1.04
N ARG A 84 -32.97 20.84 -2.00
CA ARG A 84 -33.23 20.02 -3.19
C ARG A 84 -32.64 18.63 -3.14
N VAL A 85 -31.83 18.34 -2.11
CA VAL A 85 -31.29 16.99 -1.91
C VAL A 85 -32.44 16.05 -1.58
N GLU A 86 -32.47 14.91 -2.27
CA GLU A 86 -33.47 13.87 -1.99
C GLU A 86 -33.42 13.40 -0.52
N PRO A 87 -34.58 13.23 0.16
CA PRO A 87 -34.61 12.82 1.57
C PRO A 87 -33.83 11.53 1.87
N SER A 88 -33.72 10.64 0.90
CA SER A 88 -32.94 9.39 0.98
C SER A 88 -31.40 9.59 1.07
N ILE A 89 -30.94 10.76 0.61
CA ILE A 89 -29.50 11.15 0.63
C ILE A 89 -29.13 11.81 1.96
N VAL A 90 -30.11 12.24 2.75
CA VAL A 90 -29.86 12.83 4.06
C VAL A 90 -29.36 11.73 5.01
N ALA A 91 -28.08 11.82 5.38
CA ALA A 91 -27.48 10.89 6.32
C ALA A 91 -28.27 10.86 7.63
N PRO A 92 -28.56 9.70 8.19
CA PRO A 92 -29.10 9.60 9.54
C PRO A 92 -28.14 10.30 10.52
N ALA A 93 -28.66 11.00 11.50
CA ALA A 93 -27.93 11.75 12.54
C ALA A 93 -27.18 10.85 13.55
N ALA A 94 -26.82 9.65 13.16
CA ALA A 94 -25.91 8.81 13.91
C ALA A 94 -24.47 9.21 13.57
N PRO A 95 -23.54 9.24 14.54
CA PRO A 95 -22.13 9.42 14.22
C PRO A 95 -21.77 8.33 13.21
N ALA A 96 -21.38 8.74 12.00
CA ALA A 96 -20.92 7.79 10.98
C ALA A 96 -19.83 6.96 11.63
N ALA A 97 -20.03 5.65 11.66
CA ALA A 97 -18.96 4.73 12.04
C ALA A 97 -17.73 5.12 11.20
N PRO A 98 -16.55 5.18 11.78
CA PRO A 98 -15.35 5.57 11.05
C PRO A 98 -15.31 4.77 9.76
N VAL A 99 -15.17 5.46 8.61
CA VAL A 99 -15.06 4.79 7.31
C VAL A 99 -13.88 3.84 7.43
N ARG A 100 -14.16 2.57 7.63
CA ARG A 100 -13.15 1.53 7.60
C ARG A 100 -12.81 1.36 6.14
N LEU A 101 -11.67 1.90 5.75
CA LEU A 101 -11.10 1.60 4.45
C LEU A 101 -11.02 0.07 4.36
N THR A 102 -11.69 -0.52 3.39
CA THR A 102 -11.64 -1.97 3.18
C THR A 102 -10.27 -2.40 2.67
N LYS A 103 -9.54 -1.47 2.05
CA LYS A 103 -8.17 -1.67 1.54
C LYS A 103 -7.52 -0.31 1.25
N VAL A 104 -6.22 -0.23 1.48
CA VAL A 104 -5.36 0.89 1.04
C VAL A 104 -4.47 0.38 -0.09
N THR A 105 -4.48 1.02 -1.25
CA THR A 105 -3.57 0.69 -2.33
C THR A 105 -2.49 1.76 -2.44
N LEU A 106 -1.22 1.38 -2.25
CA LEU A 106 -0.09 2.27 -2.46
C LEU A 106 0.24 2.36 -3.95
N THR A 107 0.26 3.57 -4.46
CA THR A 107 0.59 3.89 -5.85
C THR A 107 1.86 4.73 -5.93
N ARG A 108 2.37 4.99 -7.14
CA ARG A 108 3.50 5.93 -7.32
C ARG A 108 3.15 7.35 -6.89
N GLN A 109 1.90 7.77 -7.07
CA GLN A 109 1.40 9.11 -6.70
C GLN A 109 1.12 9.23 -5.20
N ALA A 110 0.73 8.11 -4.54
CA ALA A 110 0.48 8.02 -3.11
C ALA A 110 1.32 6.88 -2.49
N PRO A 111 2.65 7.04 -2.38
CA PRO A 111 3.54 5.94 -2.03
C PRO A 111 3.60 5.66 -0.53
N THR A 112 3.06 6.51 0.32
CA THR A 112 3.19 6.40 1.78
C THR A 112 1.85 6.34 2.49
N VAL A 113 1.83 5.58 3.59
CA VAL A 113 0.70 5.54 4.53
C VAL A 113 1.21 5.41 5.96
N SER A 114 0.57 6.09 6.90
CA SER A 114 0.82 5.89 8.32
C SER A 114 0.09 4.64 8.80
N LEU A 115 0.82 3.60 9.15
CA LEU A 115 0.28 2.40 9.77
C LEU A 115 -0.36 2.73 11.12
N THR A 116 0.32 3.56 11.90
CA THR A 116 -0.15 4.03 13.21
C THR A 116 -1.50 4.76 13.14
N LYS A 117 -1.69 5.63 12.14
CA LYS A 117 -2.97 6.34 11.92
C LYS A 117 -4.08 5.44 11.38
N GLN A 118 -3.72 4.32 10.75
CA GLN A 118 -4.67 3.30 10.28
C GLN A 118 -5.08 2.30 11.37
N GLY A 119 -4.57 2.45 12.59
CA GLY A 119 -4.88 1.57 13.73
C GLY A 119 -3.84 0.49 14.01
N GLY A 120 -2.79 0.35 13.19
CA GLY A 120 -1.70 -0.62 13.36
C GLY A 120 -0.67 -0.15 14.38
N ARG A 121 -1.06 -0.10 15.66
CA ARG A 121 -0.20 0.32 16.78
C ARG A 121 0.28 -0.83 17.65
N SER A 122 -0.37 -1.97 17.57
CA SER A 122 -0.11 -3.15 18.39
C SER A 122 -0.57 -4.42 17.69
N GLY A 123 -0.26 -5.56 18.27
CA GLY A 123 -0.59 -6.88 17.76
C GLY A 123 0.31 -7.30 16.61
N SER A 124 -0.21 -8.00 15.62
CA SER A 124 0.56 -8.52 14.49
C SER A 124 0.37 -7.72 13.21
N LEU A 125 1.47 -7.55 12.46
CA LEU A 125 1.45 -7.14 11.06
C LEU A 125 1.93 -8.32 10.22
N ARG A 126 1.03 -8.94 9.47
CA ARG A 126 1.39 -10.00 8.53
C ARG A 126 1.66 -9.39 7.15
N VAL A 127 2.77 -9.78 6.56
CA VAL A 127 3.13 -9.48 5.18
C VAL A 127 2.91 -10.74 4.37
N ASN A 128 2.19 -10.64 3.28
CA ASN A 128 1.97 -11.73 2.34
C ASN A 128 2.50 -11.34 0.97
N LEU A 129 3.20 -12.24 0.32
CA LEU A 129 3.60 -12.15 -1.07
C LEU A 129 2.91 -13.27 -1.85
N ASN A 130 2.11 -12.88 -2.82
CA ASN A 130 1.47 -13.81 -3.75
C ASN A 130 1.88 -13.46 -5.18
N TRP A 131 2.07 -14.47 -6.04
CA TRP A 131 2.54 -14.26 -7.41
C TRP A 131 1.92 -15.25 -8.40
N SER A 132 1.86 -14.80 -9.66
CA SER A 132 1.51 -15.65 -10.81
C SER A 132 2.31 -15.20 -12.03
N MET A 133 2.44 -16.12 -13.02
CA MET A 133 3.00 -15.74 -14.31
C MET A 133 1.95 -14.98 -15.11
N ARG A 134 2.33 -13.86 -15.72
CA ARG A 134 1.49 -13.23 -16.74
C ARG A 134 1.31 -14.19 -17.89
N SER A 135 0.07 -14.52 -18.21
CA SER A 135 -0.29 -15.20 -19.44
C SER A 135 0.08 -14.29 -20.62
N LEU A 136 1.24 -14.48 -21.21
CA LEU A 136 1.61 -13.87 -22.50
C LEU A 136 0.67 -14.45 -23.56
N GLY A 137 -0.46 -13.77 -23.77
CA GLY A 137 -1.54 -13.96 -24.68
C GLY A 137 -1.36 -14.96 -25.83
N LYS A 138 -1.64 -16.24 -25.61
CA LYS A 138 -2.29 -17.08 -26.59
C LYS A 138 -3.68 -17.37 -26.06
N ARG A 139 -4.68 -16.62 -26.51
CA ARG A 139 -6.08 -17.01 -26.36
C ARG A 139 -6.24 -18.36 -27.05
N GLY A 140 -6.27 -19.43 -26.27
CA GLY A 140 -6.78 -20.71 -26.76
C GLY A 140 -8.24 -20.54 -27.18
N LEU A 141 -8.68 -21.24 -28.19
CA LEU A 141 -10.01 -21.18 -28.79
C LEU A 141 -11.18 -21.44 -27.81
N PHE A 142 -10.90 -21.71 -26.54
CA PHE A 142 -11.88 -22.05 -25.47
C PHE A 142 -11.71 -21.27 -24.18
N GLY A 143 -11.26 -20.04 -24.23
CA GLY A 143 -11.57 -18.99 -23.23
C GLY A 143 -11.16 -19.20 -21.75
N LYS A 144 -10.48 -20.29 -21.35
CA LYS A 144 -9.98 -20.48 -19.98
C LYS A 144 -8.48 -20.13 -19.91
N GLN A 145 -8.15 -18.98 -19.32
CA GLN A 145 -6.78 -18.66 -18.92
C GLN A 145 -6.37 -19.62 -17.79
N LYS A 146 -5.46 -20.53 -18.07
CA LYS A 146 -4.72 -21.23 -17.02
C LYS A 146 -3.58 -20.32 -16.60
N THR A 147 -3.63 -19.75 -15.40
CA THR A 147 -2.46 -19.21 -14.72
C THR A 147 -1.56 -20.39 -14.35
N ALA A 148 -0.49 -20.59 -15.11
CA ALA A 148 0.50 -21.60 -14.77
C ALA A 148 1.61 -20.92 -13.96
N HIS A 149 1.84 -21.40 -12.73
CA HIS A 149 3.12 -21.16 -12.07
C HIS A 149 4.18 -22.00 -12.81
N PRO A 150 5.38 -21.43 -13.10
CA PRO A 150 6.48 -22.30 -13.52
C PRO A 150 6.71 -23.33 -12.40
N PRO A 151 6.84 -24.61 -12.71
CA PRO A 151 6.92 -25.66 -11.68
C PRO A 151 8.11 -25.54 -10.73
N ASP A 152 9.06 -24.65 -11.03
CA ASP A 152 10.31 -24.49 -10.27
C ASP A 152 10.56 -23.04 -9.78
N LEU A 153 9.55 -22.16 -9.83
CA LEU A 153 9.73 -20.78 -9.37
C LEU A 153 9.68 -20.71 -7.85
N ASP A 154 10.83 -20.41 -7.25
CA ASP A 154 11.00 -20.20 -5.82
C ASP A 154 11.27 -18.70 -5.55
N LEU A 155 10.31 -18.02 -4.92
CA LEU A 155 10.43 -16.65 -4.45
C LEU A 155 10.50 -16.63 -2.93
N ASP A 156 11.53 -16.00 -2.40
CA ASP A 156 11.71 -15.77 -0.97
C ASP A 156 11.16 -14.41 -0.56
N LEU A 157 10.33 -14.37 0.47
CA LEU A 157 9.97 -13.15 1.18
C LEU A 157 11.00 -12.92 2.30
N CYS A 158 11.67 -11.79 2.24
CA CYS A 158 12.78 -11.45 3.12
C CYS A 158 12.57 -10.09 3.78
N CYS A 159 13.27 -9.85 4.89
CA CYS A 159 13.30 -8.53 5.47
C CYS A 159 14.67 -8.19 6.08
N LEU A 160 15.17 -6.97 5.81
CA LEU A 160 16.24 -6.36 6.61
C LEU A 160 15.59 -5.57 7.74
N TYR A 161 16.16 -5.66 8.94
CA TYR A 161 15.71 -4.88 10.09
C TYR A 161 16.85 -4.09 10.72
N GLU A 162 16.51 -2.94 11.28
CA GLU A 162 17.38 -2.12 12.12
C GLU A 162 16.61 -1.71 13.36
N HIS A 163 17.13 -2.04 14.53
CA HIS A 163 16.59 -1.63 15.81
C HIS A 163 17.13 -0.26 16.22
N VAL A 164 16.45 0.39 17.16
CA VAL A 164 16.87 1.71 17.71
C VAL A 164 18.19 1.63 18.44
N ASP A 165 18.58 0.48 18.97
CA ASP A 165 19.87 0.22 19.61
C ASP A 165 21.01 -0.08 18.63
N GLY A 166 20.73 0.03 17.31
CA GLY A 166 21.71 -0.18 16.24
C GLY A 166 21.90 -1.62 15.81
N ARG A 167 21.26 -2.61 16.45
CA ARG A 167 21.28 -4.01 15.97
C ARG A 167 20.61 -4.10 14.61
N LYS A 168 21.27 -4.82 13.69
CA LYS A 168 20.80 -5.02 12.32
C LYS A 168 20.89 -6.48 11.94
N GLY A 169 20.05 -6.92 11.03
CA GLY A 169 20.09 -8.27 10.51
C GLY A 169 19.07 -8.51 9.41
N ILE A 170 18.94 -9.78 9.08
CA ILE A 170 18.01 -10.25 8.05
C ILE A 170 17.14 -11.37 8.61
N VAL A 171 15.88 -11.40 8.18
CA VAL A 171 14.99 -12.57 8.29
C VAL A 171 14.76 -13.10 6.89
N HIS A 172 15.09 -14.36 6.65
CA HIS A 172 14.98 -15.02 5.36
C HIS A 172 15.06 -16.55 5.52
N PRO A 173 14.65 -17.36 4.53
CA PRO A 173 14.64 -18.82 4.70
C PRO A 173 16.03 -19.48 4.64
N ILE A 174 17.07 -18.77 4.16
CA ILE A 174 18.42 -19.34 4.00
C ILE A 174 19.14 -19.41 5.36
N GLY A 175 19.81 -20.53 5.65
CA GLY A 175 20.59 -20.69 6.87
C GLY A 175 19.76 -20.70 8.16
N GLY A 176 18.45 -20.96 8.07
CA GLY A 176 17.58 -21.04 9.24
C GLY A 176 17.29 -19.69 9.93
N SER A 177 17.50 -18.56 9.23
CA SER A 177 17.32 -17.21 9.77
C SER A 177 15.85 -16.78 9.76
N PHE A 178 14.94 -17.64 10.26
CA PHE A 178 13.49 -17.40 10.24
C PHE A 178 13.02 -16.31 11.23
N GLY A 179 13.88 -15.89 12.15
CA GLY A 179 13.54 -14.88 13.16
C GLY A 179 12.74 -15.42 14.33
N ALA A 180 12.11 -14.53 15.10
CA ALA A 180 11.26 -14.85 16.25
C ALA A 180 10.30 -13.68 16.54
N LEU A 181 9.13 -13.94 17.18
CA LEU A 181 8.15 -12.93 17.56
C LEU A 181 8.25 -12.52 19.04
N ASP A 182 8.76 -13.41 19.90
CA ASP A 182 8.83 -13.25 21.36
C ASP A 182 10.16 -12.66 21.85
N ARG A 183 11.14 -12.57 20.96
CA ARG A 183 12.47 -11.99 21.20
C ARG A 183 12.98 -11.32 19.93
N PRO A 184 14.06 -10.51 20.01
CA PRO A 184 14.64 -9.94 18.81
C PRO A 184 14.89 -10.99 17.70
N PRO A 185 14.54 -10.69 16.44
CA PRO A 185 14.17 -9.37 15.89
C PRO A 185 12.70 -8.97 16.03
N TYR A 186 11.84 -9.74 16.71
CA TYR A 186 10.38 -9.54 16.78
C TYR A 186 9.70 -9.62 15.41
N ILE A 187 10.35 -10.31 14.48
CA ILE A 187 9.93 -10.55 13.10
C ILE A 187 10.17 -12.03 12.82
N MET A 188 9.21 -12.71 12.21
CA MET A 188 9.31 -14.13 11.91
C MET A 188 8.75 -14.46 10.53
N LEU A 189 9.49 -15.27 9.76
CA LEU A 189 9.02 -15.87 8.52
C LEU A 189 8.30 -17.19 8.82
N ASN A 190 7.06 -17.34 8.34
CA ASN A 190 6.24 -18.53 8.54
C ASN A 190 6.51 -19.60 7.48
N GLY A 191 7.67 -20.26 7.57
CA GLY A 191 8.04 -21.34 6.66
C GLY A 191 8.64 -20.85 5.34
N ASP A 192 8.95 -21.79 4.47
CA ASP A 192 9.58 -21.63 3.16
C ASP A 192 8.73 -22.43 2.15
N ASP A 193 7.96 -21.76 1.29
CA ASP A 193 7.20 -22.41 0.21
C ASP A 193 8.05 -22.46 -1.06
N ARG A 194 8.75 -23.58 -1.24
CA ARG A 194 9.65 -23.80 -2.39
C ARG A 194 8.93 -24.05 -3.72
N THR A 195 7.63 -24.22 -3.70
CA THR A 195 6.88 -24.74 -4.87
C THR A 195 5.86 -23.73 -5.41
N GLY A 196 5.55 -22.67 -4.66
CA GLY A 196 4.41 -21.79 -4.97
C GLY A 196 3.07 -22.54 -4.94
N ALA A 197 3.06 -23.77 -4.44
CA ALA A 197 1.86 -24.60 -4.36
C ALA A 197 0.92 -24.17 -3.22
N ASN A 198 1.43 -23.38 -2.28
CA ASN A 198 0.59 -22.81 -1.23
C ASN A 198 -0.17 -21.59 -1.80
N GLU A 199 -1.46 -21.78 -2.05
CA GLU A 199 -2.36 -20.68 -2.49
C GLU A 199 -2.31 -19.46 -1.56
N ALA A 200 -1.85 -19.62 -0.32
CA ALA A 200 -1.65 -18.54 0.64
C ALA A 200 -0.36 -17.73 0.42
N GLY A 201 0.56 -18.15 -0.48
CA GLY A 201 1.85 -17.50 -0.71
C GLY A 201 2.80 -17.52 0.50
N GLU A 202 3.88 -16.76 0.45
CA GLU A 202 4.81 -16.61 1.59
C GLU A 202 4.35 -15.55 2.57
N ASN A 203 4.56 -15.81 3.86
CA ASN A 203 4.11 -14.94 4.94
C ASN A 203 5.23 -14.63 5.93
N LEU A 204 5.39 -13.34 6.22
CA LEU A 204 6.25 -12.80 7.26
C LEU A 204 5.40 -12.05 8.27
N VAL A 205 5.68 -12.21 9.56
CA VAL A 205 4.93 -11.57 10.65
C VAL A 205 5.86 -10.66 11.45
N ILE A 206 5.39 -9.45 11.73
CA ILE A 206 6.07 -8.45 12.57
C ILE A 206 5.20 -8.24 13.81
N ASN A 207 5.83 -8.32 15.00
CA ASN A 207 5.16 -8.06 16.27
C ASN A 207 5.17 -6.55 16.57
N LEU A 208 4.02 -5.90 16.37
CA LEU A 208 3.86 -4.46 16.57
C LEU A 208 3.79 -4.05 18.05
N ASP A 209 3.71 -4.98 19.00
CA ASP A 209 3.82 -4.65 20.43
C ASP A 209 5.23 -4.17 20.82
N HIS A 210 6.20 -4.35 19.89
CA HIS A 210 7.58 -3.91 20.03
C HIS A 210 7.96 -2.79 19.04
N THR A 211 7.01 -1.95 18.65
CA THR A 211 7.25 -0.85 17.69
C THR A 211 8.32 0.14 18.15
N ASP A 212 8.47 0.30 19.47
CA ASP A 212 9.50 1.13 20.11
C ASP A 212 10.94 0.59 19.88
N LYS A 213 11.09 -0.67 19.51
CA LYS A 213 12.38 -1.31 19.21
C LYS A 213 12.83 -1.07 17.77
N PHE A 214 11.89 -0.86 16.84
CA PHE A 214 12.21 -0.72 15.43
C PHE A 214 12.61 0.71 15.07
N ARG A 215 13.72 0.84 14.35
CA ARG A 215 14.10 2.05 13.61
C ARG A 215 13.54 2.01 12.21
N ARG A 216 13.83 0.91 11.48
CA ARG A 216 13.31 0.68 10.12
C ARG A 216 13.32 -0.81 9.77
N ILE A 217 12.41 -1.18 8.87
CA ILE A 217 12.28 -2.55 8.34
C ILE A 217 12.10 -2.43 6.83
N LEU A 218 12.96 -3.08 6.04
CA LEU A 218 12.82 -3.17 4.59
C LEU A 218 12.33 -4.57 4.23
N ILE A 219 11.16 -4.67 3.64
CA ILE A 219 10.59 -5.92 3.15
C ILE A 219 10.88 -6.02 1.66
N PHE A 220 11.43 -7.15 1.22
CA PHE A 220 11.78 -7.39 -0.16
C PHE A 220 11.51 -8.84 -0.58
N ALA A 221 11.29 -9.05 -1.87
CA ALA A 221 11.20 -10.35 -2.50
C ALA A 221 12.52 -10.69 -3.20
N SER A 222 12.90 -11.97 -3.19
CA SER A 222 14.11 -12.49 -3.83
C SER A 222 13.76 -13.73 -4.66
N ILE A 223 14.23 -13.80 -5.91
CA ILE A 223 14.11 -15.00 -6.73
C ILE A 223 15.23 -15.97 -6.33
N TYR A 224 14.89 -17.05 -5.64
CA TYR A 224 15.86 -18.09 -5.31
C TYR A 224 16.18 -18.97 -6.51
N ALA A 225 15.14 -19.50 -7.18
CA ALA A 225 15.27 -20.37 -8.34
C ALA A 225 14.14 -20.11 -9.37
N GLY A 226 14.23 -20.73 -10.54
CA GLY A 226 13.17 -20.78 -11.55
C GLY A 226 13.07 -19.56 -12.46
N ALA A 227 13.72 -18.43 -12.12
CA ALA A 227 13.74 -17.24 -12.98
C ALA A 227 14.99 -16.37 -12.76
N THR A 228 15.29 -15.52 -13.73
CA THR A 228 16.42 -14.57 -13.69
C THR A 228 15.99 -13.12 -13.49
N SER A 229 14.69 -12.84 -13.55
CA SER A 229 14.13 -11.50 -13.40
C SER A 229 12.67 -11.58 -12.96
N PHE A 230 12.19 -10.53 -12.31
CA PHE A 230 10.75 -10.30 -12.03
C PHE A 230 9.95 -9.88 -13.26
N ALA A 231 10.59 -9.65 -14.41
CA ALA A 231 9.90 -9.35 -15.66
C ALA A 231 8.95 -10.50 -16.05
N GLY A 232 7.67 -10.17 -16.35
CA GLY A 232 6.66 -11.16 -16.73
C GLY A 232 5.89 -11.79 -15.56
N PHE A 233 6.24 -11.47 -14.31
CA PHE A 233 5.44 -11.84 -13.14
C PHE A 233 4.36 -10.80 -12.85
N ASP A 234 3.22 -11.29 -12.34
CA ASP A 234 2.20 -10.48 -11.69
C ASP A 234 2.24 -10.86 -10.20
N ALA A 235 2.85 -10.03 -9.40
CA ALA A 235 2.99 -10.27 -7.97
C ALA A 235 2.32 -9.16 -7.17
N VAL A 236 1.68 -9.57 -6.07
CA VAL A 236 1.00 -8.67 -5.15
C VAL A 236 1.58 -8.88 -3.76
N ALA A 237 2.06 -7.80 -3.16
CA ALA A 237 2.47 -7.77 -1.78
C ALA A 237 1.40 -7.06 -0.95
N THR A 238 0.95 -7.68 0.14
CA THR A 238 -0.08 -7.12 1.02
C THR A 238 0.37 -7.14 2.47
N LEU A 239 0.26 -6.01 3.13
CA LEU A 239 0.40 -5.89 4.58
C LEU A 239 -0.98 -6.01 5.21
N PHE A 240 -1.14 -6.92 6.15
CA PHE A 240 -2.35 -7.15 6.93
C PHE A 240 -2.11 -6.78 8.39
N PRO A 241 -2.34 -5.52 8.80
CA PRO A 241 -2.30 -5.17 10.22
C PRO A 241 -3.45 -5.85 10.94
N GLN A 242 -3.22 -6.32 12.17
CA GLN A 242 -4.29 -6.91 12.99
C GLN A 242 -5.44 -5.93 13.21
N HIS A 243 -5.12 -4.65 13.32
CA HIS A 243 -6.07 -3.56 13.43
C HIS A 243 -5.81 -2.57 12.30
N GLY A 244 -6.81 -2.34 11.45
CA GLY A 244 -6.72 -1.44 10.30
C GLY A 244 -6.99 -2.12 8.97
N ALA A 245 -6.97 -1.34 7.90
CA ALA A 245 -7.18 -1.84 6.55
C ALA A 245 -5.92 -2.50 5.98
N PRO A 246 -6.03 -3.57 5.18
CA PRO A 246 -4.92 -4.11 4.41
C PRO A 246 -4.30 -3.04 3.49
N ILE A 247 -2.98 -3.08 3.36
CA ILE A 247 -2.21 -2.19 2.49
C ILE A 247 -1.61 -3.03 1.36
N GLU A 248 -2.02 -2.77 0.14
CA GLU A 248 -1.64 -3.57 -1.03
C GLU A 248 -0.72 -2.78 -1.96
N MET A 249 0.22 -3.51 -2.56
CA MET A 249 1.10 -3.02 -3.62
C MET A 249 1.25 -4.09 -4.70
N ARG A 250 1.17 -3.68 -5.97
CA ARG A 250 1.46 -4.56 -7.11
C ARG A 250 2.88 -4.38 -7.60
N LEU A 251 3.50 -5.51 -7.94
CA LEU A 251 4.80 -5.61 -8.61
C LEU A 251 4.56 -5.99 -10.07
N ASP A 252 4.26 -5.04 -10.93
CA ASP A 252 3.85 -5.29 -12.31
C ASP A 252 4.73 -4.62 -13.37
N GLU A 253 5.80 -3.93 -12.94
CA GLU A 253 6.53 -3.01 -13.82
C GLU A 253 8.04 -3.30 -13.91
N CYS A 254 8.45 -4.56 -13.71
CA CYS A 254 9.86 -4.91 -13.85
C CYS A 254 10.29 -4.90 -15.32
N THR A 255 11.22 -4.02 -15.67
CA THR A 255 11.82 -3.89 -17.00
C THR A 255 13.31 -4.21 -17.01
N VAL A 256 13.87 -4.64 -15.89
CA VAL A 256 15.30 -4.90 -15.70
C VAL A 256 15.56 -6.34 -15.25
N MET A 257 16.79 -6.82 -15.48
CA MET A 257 17.23 -8.15 -15.07
C MET A 257 17.58 -8.14 -13.57
N ALA A 258 16.55 -8.02 -12.73
CA ALA A 258 16.69 -7.98 -11.27
C ALA A 258 16.12 -9.24 -10.62
N ARG A 259 16.87 -9.82 -9.70
CA ARG A 259 16.46 -10.97 -8.88
C ARG A 259 16.06 -10.59 -7.46
N ALA A 260 16.07 -9.31 -7.11
CA ALA A 260 15.55 -8.77 -5.87
C ALA A 260 14.65 -7.56 -6.15
N ALA A 261 13.55 -7.44 -5.41
CA ALA A 261 12.61 -6.33 -5.50
C ALA A 261 12.25 -5.85 -4.10
N ALA A 262 12.60 -4.61 -3.76
CA ALA A 262 12.15 -3.97 -2.54
C ALA A 262 10.66 -3.65 -2.65
N LEU A 263 9.89 -4.07 -1.65
CA LEU A 263 8.44 -3.97 -1.60
C LEU A 263 8.00 -2.78 -0.76
N PHE A 264 8.32 -2.84 0.54
CA PHE A 264 7.94 -1.83 1.51
C PHE A 264 9.12 -1.44 2.39
N LEU A 265 9.27 -0.16 2.63
CA LEU A 265 10.08 0.35 3.74
C LEU A 265 9.16 0.84 4.85
N ILE A 266 9.31 0.29 6.04
CA ILE A 266 8.59 0.69 7.24
C ILE A 266 9.58 1.45 8.11
N GLU A 267 9.28 2.70 8.44
CA GLU A 267 10.15 3.56 9.25
C GLU A 267 9.39 4.04 10.49
N ASN A 268 10.08 4.02 11.63
CA ASN A 268 9.56 4.63 12.84
C ASN A 268 9.99 6.10 12.88
N ILE A 269 9.05 6.97 12.63
CA ILE A 269 9.27 8.43 12.64
C ILE A 269 8.58 9.00 13.87
N ASN A 270 9.36 9.28 14.92
CA ASN A 270 8.86 9.83 16.19
C ASN A 270 7.70 9.00 16.81
N GLY A 271 7.81 7.67 16.79
CA GLY A 271 6.79 6.76 17.33
C GLY A 271 5.63 6.47 16.36
N GLU A 272 5.66 7.05 15.17
CA GLU A 272 4.70 6.76 14.09
C GLU A 272 5.33 5.79 13.09
N LEU A 273 4.72 4.62 12.89
CA LEU A 273 5.13 3.71 11.83
C LEU A 273 4.55 4.16 10.50
N VAL A 274 5.43 4.53 9.59
CA VAL A 274 5.11 4.94 8.22
C VAL A 274 5.56 3.86 7.25
N VAL A 275 4.63 3.37 6.45
CA VAL A 275 4.90 2.42 5.36
C VAL A 275 5.07 3.19 4.07
N ARG A 276 6.17 2.95 3.37
CA ARG A 276 6.45 3.48 2.04
C ARG A 276 6.53 2.35 1.02
N ARG A 277 5.83 2.52 -0.08
CA ARG A 277 5.98 1.68 -1.27
C ARG A 277 7.36 1.93 -1.88
N GLU A 278 8.12 0.88 -2.14
CA GLU A 278 9.44 0.98 -2.78
C GLU A 278 9.36 0.67 -4.28
N SER A 279 8.86 -0.51 -4.65
CA SER A 279 8.81 -1.00 -6.04
C SER A 279 10.16 -0.84 -6.77
N ARG A 280 11.25 -1.00 -6.03
CA ARG A 280 12.61 -0.84 -6.53
C ARG A 280 13.19 -2.19 -6.88
N TYR A 281 13.45 -2.41 -8.16
CA TYR A 281 14.14 -3.60 -8.65
C TYR A 281 15.65 -3.40 -8.54
N ILE A 282 16.32 -4.38 -7.91
CA ILE A 282 17.73 -4.27 -7.55
C ILE A 282 18.53 -5.24 -8.41
N VAL A 283 19.36 -4.65 -9.29
CA VAL A 283 20.27 -5.39 -10.15
C VAL A 283 21.56 -5.66 -9.38
N GLN A 284 21.99 -6.92 -9.38
CA GLN A 284 23.24 -7.34 -8.73
C GLN A 284 24.45 -7.02 -9.63
N ALA A 285 25.53 -6.58 -9.02
CA ALA A 285 26.82 -6.57 -9.68
C ALA A 285 27.34 -8.01 -9.90
N PRO A 286 28.23 -8.24 -10.89
CA PRO A 286 28.85 -9.55 -11.07
C PRO A 286 29.52 -10.05 -9.78
N GLY A 287 29.18 -11.27 -9.35
CA GLY A 287 29.70 -11.86 -8.12
C GLY A 287 29.07 -11.38 -6.81
N GLN A 288 28.19 -10.39 -6.85
CA GLN A 288 27.49 -9.89 -5.66
C GLN A 288 26.32 -10.80 -5.27
N TYR A 289 26.19 -11.11 -3.99
CA TYR A 289 25.00 -11.80 -3.49
C TYR A 289 23.77 -10.87 -3.47
N ARG A 290 22.56 -11.46 -3.55
CA ARG A 290 21.31 -10.69 -3.60
C ARG A 290 21.11 -9.81 -2.37
N ASN A 291 21.35 -10.38 -1.18
CA ASN A 291 21.16 -9.66 0.08
C ASN A 291 22.14 -8.49 0.21
N ASP A 292 23.40 -8.66 -0.25
CA ASP A 292 24.41 -7.59 -0.27
C ASP A 292 24.00 -6.46 -1.22
N ALA A 293 23.37 -6.81 -2.35
CA ALA A 293 22.88 -5.80 -3.30
C ALA A 293 21.71 -4.99 -2.71
N VAL A 294 20.81 -5.65 -1.96
CA VAL A 294 19.72 -4.98 -1.26
C VAL A 294 20.25 -4.09 -0.14
N ASP A 295 21.20 -4.59 0.66
CA ASP A 295 21.90 -3.83 1.70
C ASP A 295 22.52 -2.55 1.13
N ALA A 296 23.34 -2.70 0.09
CA ALA A 296 24.01 -1.57 -0.56
C ALA A 296 23.03 -0.55 -1.14
N ALA A 297 21.91 -1.02 -1.74
CA ALA A 297 20.90 -0.16 -2.33
C ALA A 297 20.18 0.74 -1.31
N TYR A 298 20.15 0.34 -0.02
CA TYR A 298 19.48 1.02 1.08
C TYR A 298 20.44 1.50 2.19
N ASN A 299 21.75 1.38 1.98
CA ASN A 299 22.78 1.77 2.96
C ASN A 299 22.50 1.16 4.35
N TRP A 300 22.24 -0.17 4.39
CA TRP A 300 21.93 -0.85 5.65
C TRP A 300 23.19 -1.08 6.49
N GLY A 301 24.28 -1.52 5.84
CA GLY A 301 25.58 -1.71 6.45
C GLY A 301 25.66 -2.94 7.37
N ILE A 302 25.08 -4.06 6.93
CA ILE A 302 25.18 -5.34 7.61
C ILE A 302 26.56 -5.96 7.30
N LYS A 303 27.21 -6.53 8.30
CA LYS A 303 28.40 -7.35 8.11
C LYS A 303 27.97 -8.76 7.72
N TRP A 304 27.99 -9.04 6.42
CA TRP A 304 27.57 -10.32 5.89
C TRP A 304 28.58 -11.44 6.21
N VAL A 305 28.06 -12.60 6.52
CA VAL A 305 28.80 -13.86 6.64
C VAL A 305 28.23 -14.87 5.67
N THR A 306 29.09 -15.64 5.00
CA THR A 306 28.65 -16.69 4.07
C THR A 306 28.00 -17.81 4.86
N VAL A 307 26.78 -18.18 4.52
CA VAL A 307 26.07 -19.34 5.07
C VAL A 307 25.76 -20.33 3.94
N PRO A 308 25.65 -21.64 4.23
CA PRO A 308 25.19 -22.61 3.23
C PRO A 308 23.83 -22.22 2.66
N GLY A 309 23.59 -22.55 1.39
CA GLY A 309 22.29 -22.36 0.75
C GLY A 309 21.19 -23.20 1.42
N LYS A 310 19.97 -23.13 0.84
CA LYS A 310 18.87 -24.02 1.28
C LYS A 310 19.29 -25.48 1.09
N SER A 311 19.17 -26.28 2.12
CA SER A 311 19.39 -27.75 2.10
C SER A 311 18.12 -28.47 1.66
#